data_77effe3a2a75200331a5e437349f14dc
#
_entry.id   77effe3a2a75200331a5e437349f14dc
#
_cell.length_a   1.000
_cell.length_b   1.000
_cell.length_c   1.000
_cell.angle_alpha   90.00
_cell.angle_beta   90.00
_cell.angle_gamma   90.00
#
_symmetry.space_group_name_H-M   'P 1'
#
loop_
_entity.id
_entity.type
_entity.pdbx_description
1 polymer ?
#
loop_
_entity_poly.entity_id
_entity_poly.type
_entity_poly.pdbx_seq_one_letter_code
_entity_poly.pdbx_strand_id
1 'polypeptide(L)'
;MERVYDIIVVGGGHAGCEAAMAAATLGSSVLLVTMDMLGFAKMSCNPAVGGIAKGQIVREIDALGGWSGIVTDRSTLQFRMLNRSKGPAMWSPRAQCDKIQFSLNWRKVLESACNLDIYADSATEFLFENSKICGVMTNTGAIFKSRAVVLTAGTFLSGKLFIGRHQMEGGRIGEPASYGLTEQLVDRGLSTDRMKTGTPPRIDISSVVTAKLPLQLGDPDPARFSFLPERSAVQGPGAEQMPCFILHTNERVHEILRSGFGESPLFTGLIHGRGPRYCPSIEDKLRVFPDNPAHQLFLEPEGRSTNEYYLQGFSSSLPLQVQLNALHAIAGLEEVKIFRPAYAVEYDFFDPTGLRPSLESRFVENLFLAGQVNGTTGYEEAAAQGVMAGINAHRKLQEQDPLILRRDQSYIGVLIDDLVTKGVDEPYRMFTSRAEYRILLRQDNADQRLTPIGHEIGLADERRYASTMRKYEQVKELQEYCERRNLTAKEANPYLESVGSSPIAESKRIADLATRPEVSLGELLRIVPRGTYEQEAVESVEISLRYRGYIDREMQMAEKIQRLEDLRIPESFDFDRVAGLTIECRQKFKKYHPLTIAQAARISGVSPADISVLLVYFGR
;
A
#
# COMPACT_ATOMS: atom_id res chain seq x y z
N MET A 1 -11.89 -6.43 38.62
CA MET A 1 -12.68 -5.80 37.54
C MET A 1 -12.07 -6.28 36.22
N GLU A 2 -12.87 -6.87 35.35
CA GLU A 2 -12.42 -7.19 33.98
C GLU A 2 -12.04 -5.88 33.28
N ARG A 3 -10.83 -5.82 32.76
CA ARG A 3 -10.38 -4.64 32.01
C ARG A 3 -11.17 -4.55 30.71
N VAL A 4 -11.79 -3.41 30.44
CA VAL A 4 -12.42 -3.09 29.16
C VAL A 4 -11.45 -2.22 28.36
N TYR A 5 -11.07 -2.67 27.16
CA TYR A 5 -10.24 -1.90 26.24
C TYR A 5 -11.10 -0.90 25.47
N ASP A 6 -10.51 0.19 25.03
CA ASP A 6 -11.18 1.05 24.06
C ASP A 6 -11.29 0.33 22.71
N ILE A 7 -10.19 -0.25 22.24
CA ILE A 7 -10.13 -0.89 20.93
C ILE A 7 -9.43 -2.25 21.03
N ILE A 8 -10.03 -3.28 20.43
CA ILE A 8 -9.35 -4.55 20.15
C ILE A 8 -9.03 -4.62 18.65
N VAL A 9 -7.77 -4.90 18.32
CA VAL A 9 -7.33 -5.17 16.96
C VAL A 9 -7.11 -6.67 16.79
N VAL A 10 -7.82 -7.30 15.85
CA VAL A 10 -7.75 -8.74 15.57
C VAL A 10 -6.87 -8.98 14.36
N GLY A 11 -5.67 -9.54 14.58
CA GLY A 11 -4.66 -9.85 13.57
C GLY A 11 -3.47 -8.92 13.59
N GLY A 12 -2.26 -9.48 13.77
CA GLY A 12 -0.97 -8.76 13.83
C GLY A 12 -0.29 -8.58 12.45
N GLY A 13 -1.06 -8.53 11.34
CA GLY A 13 -0.53 -8.22 10.01
C GLY A 13 -0.20 -6.73 9.82
N HIS A 14 0.17 -6.32 8.59
CA HIS A 14 0.50 -4.92 8.29
C HIS A 14 -0.62 -3.94 8.69
N ALA A 15 -1.87 -4.30 8.41
CA ALA A 15 -3.02 -3.49 8.82
C ALA A 15 -3.18 -3.41 10.34
N GLY A 16 -3.05 -4.55 11.03
CA GLY A 16 -3.23 -4.59 12.48
C GLY A 16 -2.13 -3.85 13.23
N CYS A 17 -0.88 -3.97 12.81
CA CYS A 17 0.23 -3.24 13.40
C CYS A 17 0.04 -1.72 13.30
N GLU A 18 -0.32 -1.21 12.12
CA GLU A 18 -0.59 0.22 11.94
C GLU A 18 -1.85 0.68 12.69
N ALA A 19 -2.94 -0.12 12.69
CA ALA A 19 -4.15 0.22 13.40
C ALA A 19 -3.93 0.30 14.91
N ALA A 20 -3.23 -0.68 15.48
CA ALA A 20 -2.91 -0.72 16.90
C ALA A 20 -2.02 0.46 17.32
N MET A 21 -0.96 0.73 16.55
CA MET A 21 -0.07 1.86 16.84
C MET A 21 -0.76 3.22 16.68
N ALA A 22 -1.58 3.39 15.65
CA ALA A 22 -2.32 4.64 15.44
C ALA A 22 -3.28 4.91 16.60
N ALA A 23 -4.10 3.92 16.96
CA ALA A 23 -5.06 4.06 18.07
C ALA A 23 -4.36 4.29 19.41
N ALA A 24 -3.26 3.57 19.68
CA ALA A 24 -2.49 3.72 20.91
C ALA A 24 -1.79 5.08 20.99
N THR A 25 -1.20 5.55 19.90
CA THR A 25 -0.56 6.88 19.83
C THR A 25 -1.55 8.00 20.09
N LEU A 26 -2.79 7.86 19.64
CA LEU A 26 -3.87 8.81 19.88
C LEU A 26 -4.45 8.73 21.30
N GLY A 27 -4.03 7.77 22.13
CA GLY A 27 -4.38 7.68 23.56
C GLY A 27 -5.42 6.64 23.91
N SER A 28 -5.92 5.82 22.96
CA SER A 28 -6.80 4.69 23.27
C SER A 28 -6.05 3.57 23.99
N SER A 29 -6.71 2.88 24.92
CA SER A 29 -6.24 1.60 25.43
C SER A 29 -6.51 0.51 24.41
N VAL A 30 -5.48 -0.17 23.92
CA VAL A 30 -5.56 -1.12 22.81
C VAL A 30 -5.15 -2.51 23.24
N LEU A 31 -5.86 -3.53 22.76
CA LEU A 31 -5.42 -4.93 22.79
C LEU A 31 -5.21 -5.40 21.35
N LEU A 32 -4.00 -5.84 21.02
CA LEU A 32 -3.69 -6.52 19.76
C LEU A 32 -3.70 -8.02 19.97
N VAL A 33 -4.66 -8.72 19.35
CA VAL A 33 -4.75 -10.19 19.36
C VAL A 33 -4.08 -10.73 18.10
N THR A 34 -3.08 -11.59 18.27
CA THR A 34 -2.32 -12.19 17.15
C THR A 34 -2.00 -13.65 17.42
N MET A 35 -2.01 -14.49 16.41
CA MET A 35 -1.70 -15.92 16.55
C MET A 35 -0.22 -16.18 16.84
N ASP A 36 0.68 -15.31 16.38
CA ASP A 36 2.13 -15.51 16.46
C ASP A 36 2.86 -14.20 16.83
N MET A 37 3.53 -14.23 17.96
CA MET A 37 4.37 -13.11 18.46
C MET A 37 5.63 -12.86 17.64
N LEU A 38 6.02 -13.79 16.76
CA LEU A 38 7.14 -13.62 15.82
C LEU A 38 6.69 -13.19 14.43
N GLY A 39 5.36 -13.12 14.20
CA GLY A 39 4.75 -12.88 12.91
C GLY A 39 4.22 -11.47 12.67
N PHE A 40 4.59 -10.46 13.47
CA PHE A 40 4.10 -9.09 13.27
C PHE A 40 4.45 -8.56 11.89
N ALA A 41 3.44 -8.07 11.16
CA ALA A 41 3.54 -7.59 9.79
C ALA A 41 4.37 -8.52 8.88
N LYS A 42 4.24 -9.84 9.06
CA LYS A 42 5.03 -10.86 8.37
C LYS A 42 4.87 -10.74 6.86
N MET A 43 6.00 -10.61 6.17
CA MET A 43 6.06 -10.53 4.71
C MET A 43 5.85 -11.92 4.09
N SER A 44 4.61 -12.35 3.99
CA SER A 44 4.25 -13.71 3.56
C SER A 44 4.48 -13.99 2.07
N CYS A 45 4.52 -12.95 1.25
CA CYS A 45 4.81 -13.02 -0.18
C CYS A 45 6.24 -12.50 -0.45
N ASN A 46 6.42 -11.48 -1.27
CA ASN A 46 7.73 -10.94 -1.61
C ASN A 46 8.40 -10.21 -0.42
N PRO A 47 9.74 -10.24 -0.34
CA PRO A 47 10.50 -9.54 0.70
C PRO A 47 10.70 -8.06 0.38
N ALA A 48 9.67 -7.37 -0.11
CA ALA A 48 9.80 -5.99 -0.56
C ALA A 48 8.61 -5.14 -0.17
N VAL A 49 8.89 -3.87 0.15
CA VAL A 49 7.92 -2.81 0.42
C VAL A 49 8.04 -1.72 -0.63
N GLY A 50 6.93 -1.14 -1.03
CA GLY A 50 6.88 -0.09 -2.03
C GLY A 50 6.77 -0.60 -3.47
N GLY A 51 7.23 0.22 -4.41
CA GLY A 51 7.00 0.03 -5.83
C GLY A 51 5.93 0.96 -6.37
N ILE A 52 5.51 0.75 -7.62
CA ILE A 52 4.62 1.67 -8.36
C ILE A 52 3.32 1.93 -7.58
N ALA A 53 3.02 3.17 -7.29
CA ALA A 53 1.96 3.70 -6.42
C ALA A 53 2.07 3.29 -4.94
N LYS A 54 2.65 2.14 -4.65
CA LYS A 54 2.76 1.59 -3.29
C LYS A 54 3.80 2.34 -2.46
N GLY A 55 4.92 2.74 -3.08
CA GLY A 55 5.91 3.58 -2.45
C GLY A 55 5.33 4.94 -2.01
N GLN A 56 4.42 5.51 -2.80
CA GLN A 56 3.68 6.71 -2.45
C GLN A 56 2.82 6.48 -1.19
N ILE A 57 2.10 5.35 -1.13
CA ILE A 57 1.28 5.00 0.04
C ILE A 57 2.13 4.90 1.32
N VAL A 58 3.30 4.25 1.27
CA VAL A 58 4.19 4.14 2.44
C VAL A 58 4.68 5.51 2.91
N ARG A 59 5.04 6.39 1.96
CA ARG A 59 5.41 7.78 2.26
C ARG A 59 4.24 8.56 2.89
N GLU A 60 2.99 8.30 2.45
CA GLU A 60 1.79 8.90 3.01
C GLU A 60 1.47 8.39 4.42
N ILE A 61 1.63 7.08 4.66
CA ILE A 61 1.51 6.50 6.01
C ILE A 61 2.53 7.13 6.95
N ASP A 62 3.79 7.24 6.52
CA ASP A 62 4.84 7.87 7.32
C ASP A 62 4.52 9.34 7.60
N ALA A 63 4.08 10.10 6.60
CA ALA A 63 3.72 11.52 6.73
C ALA A 63 2.61 11.76 7.75
N LEU A 64 1.61 10.87 7.82
CA LEU A 64 0.54 10.91 8.83
C LEU A 64 1.03 10.61 10.25
N GLY A 65 2.18 9.96 10.41
CA GLY A 65 2.72 9.53 11.70
C GLY A 65 2.72 8.00 11.90
N GLY A 66 2.43 7.21 10.85
CA GLY A 66 2.53 5.76 10.88
C GLY A 66 3.98 5.24 10.92
N TRP A 67 4.14 3.93 11.04
CA TRP A 67 5.43 3.28 11.31
C TRP A 67 6.00 2.46 10.18
N SER A 68 5.20 2.09 9.18
CA SER A 68 5.65 1.22 8.07
C SER A 68 6.87 1.76 7.33
N GLY A 69 6.98 3.08 7.12
CA GLY A 69 8.14 3.71 6.49
C GLY A 69 9.41 3.53 7.32
N ILE A 70 9.34 3.82 8.62
CA ILE A 70 10.45 3.67 9.58
C ILE A 70 10.93 2.22 9.67
N VAL A 71 9.98 1.27 9.82
CA VAL A 71 10.31 -0.16 9.92
C VAL A 71 10.90 -0.69 8.62
N THR A 72 10.41 -0.22 7.48
CA THR A 72 10.98 -0.56 6.16
C THR A 72 12.42 -0.11 6.07
N ASP A 73 12.71 1.16 6.39
CA ASP A 73 14.08 1.70 6.34
C ASP A 73 15.03 0.92 7.24
N ARG A 74 14.61 0.57 8.47
CA ARG A 74 15.40 -0.24 9.43
C ARG A 74 15.68 -1.66 8.97
N SER A 75 14.93 -2.16 8.01
CA SER A 75 15.00 -3.55 7.54
C SER A 75 15.50 -3.65 6.10
N THR A 76 15.86 -2.55 5.46
CA THR A 76 16.22 -2.49 4.04
C THR A 76 17.51 -3.25 3.75
N LEU A 77 17.46 -4.15 2.78
CA LEU A 77 18.59 -4.85 2.17
C LEU A 77 19.05 -4.18 0.89
N GLN A 78 18.11 -3.65 0.10
CA GLN A 78 18.37 -2.97 -1.16
C GLN A 78 17.28 -1.92 -1.41
N PHE A 79 17.67 -0.76 -1.91
CA PHE A 79 16.73 0.30 -2.27
C PHE A 79 16.83 0.65 -3.76
N ARG A 80 15.70 0.93 -4.39
CA ARG A 80 15.60 1.45 -5.76
C ARG A 80 14.46 2.45 -5.89
N MET A 81 14.73 3.57 -6.55
CA MET A 81 13.69 4.48 -7.02
C MET A 81 13.23 4.04 -8.42
N LEU A 82 12.05 3.45 -8.51
CA LEU A 82 11.48 2.99 -9.78
C LEU A 82 10.94 4.16 -10.60
N ASN A 83 10.91 3.97 -11.92
CA ASN A 83 10.36 4.93 -12.89
C ASN A 83 11.03 6.31 -12.91
N ARG A 84 12.30 6.44 -12.54
CA ARG A 84 13.02 7.73 -12.60
C ARG A 84 12.91 8.41 -13.97
N SER A 85 12.98 7.64 -15.07
CA SER A 85 12.86 8.15 -16.44
C SER A 85 11.46 8.65 -16.85
N LYS A 86 10.42 8.34 -16.05
CA LYS A 86 9.02 8.71 -16.33
C LYS A 86 8.57 9.99 -15.64
N GLY A 87 9.46 10.66 -14.92
CA GLY A 87 9.19 11.88 -14.19
C GLY A 87 8.64 11.69 -12.77
N PRO A 88 8.62 12.78 -11.95
CA PRO A 88 8.42 12.73 -10.51
C PRO A 88 7.03 12.22 -10.09
N ALA A 89 5.99 12.40 -10.90
CA ALA A 89 4.66 11.83 -10.66
C ALA A 89 4.65 10.30 -10.64
N MET A 90 5.67 9.66 -11.24
CA MET A 90 5.79 8.20 -11.36
C MET A 90 6.92 7.63 -10.50
N TRP A 91 7.75 8.45 -9.88
CA TRP A 91 8.82 8.00 -9.00
C TRP A 91 8.23 7.21 -7.84
N SER A 92 8.72 6.01 -7.67
CA SER A 92 8.13 5.08 -6.71
C SER A 92 9.25 4.37 -5.95
N PRO A 93 9.48 4.69 -4.66
CA PRO A 93 10.49 4.02 -3.86
C PRO A 93 10.12 2.55 -3.63
N ARG A 94 11.12 1.67 -3.69
CA ARG A 94 11.02 0.25 -3.38
C ARG A 94 12.24 -0.21 -2.59
N ALA A 95 12.01 -0.91 -1.48
CA ALA A 95 13.04 -1.56 -0.70
C ALA A 95 12.83 -3.08 -0.66
N GLN A 96 13.90 -3.85 -0.91
CA GLN A 96 13.98 -5.24 -0.46
C GLN A 96 14.30 -5.22 1.03
N CYS A 97 13.63 -6.06 1.80
CA CYS A 97 13.73 -6.07 3.26
C CYS A 97 14.17 -7.42 3.80
N ASP A 98 14.91 -7.39 4.89
CA ASP A 98 15.11 -8.56 5.74
C ASP A 98 13.79 -8.85 6.49
N LYS A 99 13.12 -9.94 6.12
CA LYS A 99 11.81 -10.31 6.66
C LYS A 99 11.81 -10.53 8.17
N ILE A 100 12.88 -11.14 8.69
CA ILE A 100 13.00 -11.42 10.12
C ILE A 100 13.18 -10.10 10.87
N GLN A 101 14.08 -9.26 10.41
CA GLN A 101 14.31 -7.95 11.02
C GLN A 101 13.08 -7.04 10.89
N PHE A 102 12.33 -7.13 9.81
CA PHE A 102 11.08 -6.39 9.61
C PHE A 102 10.06 -6.74 10.72
N SER A 103 9.80 -8.02 10.94
CA SER A 103 8.88 -8.46 12.00
C SER A 103 9.40 -8.13 13.41
N LEU A 104 10.70 -8.29 13.66
CA LEU A 104 11.31 -7.92 14.93
C LEU A 104 11.28 -6.41 15.20
N ASN A 105 11.49 -5.59 14.18
CA ASN A 105 11.40 -4.14 14.30
C ASN A 105 9.95 -3.70 14.57
N TRP A 106 8.95 -4.32 13.92
CA TRP A 106 7.55 -4.09 14.26
C TRP A 106 7.22 -4.48 15.69
N ARG A 107 7.69 -5.65 16.14
CA ARG A 107 7.50 -6.09 17.53
C ARG A 107 8.04 -5.08 18.52
N LYS A 108 9.27 -4.57 18.32
CA LYS A 108 9.87 -3.54 19.18
C LYS A 108 9.03 -2.26 19.23
N VAL A 109 8.46 -1.86 18.09
CA VAL A 109 7.57 -0.69 18.01
C VAL A 109 6.31 -0.91 18.83
N LEU A 110 5.63 -2.04 18.63
CA LEU A 110 4.39 -2.38 19.33
C LEU A 110 4.61 -2.50 20.87
N GLU A 111 5.66 -3.20 21.28
CA GLU A 111 6.01 -3.38 22.69
C GLU A 111 6.48 -2.07 23.38
N SER A 112 6.82 -1.03 22.62
CA SER A 112 7.21 0.28 23.18
C SER A 112 6.02 1.19 23.50
N ALA A 113 4.82 0.87 23.06
CA ALA A 113 3.62 1.67 23.30
C ALA A 113 3.02 1.37 24.70
N CYS A 114 2.89 2.41 25.55
CA CYS A 114 2.51 2.24 26.96
C CYS A 114 1.07 1.75 27.19
N ASN A 115 0.17 1.99 26.25
CA ASN A 115 -1.26 1.68 26.33
C ASN A 115 -1.71 0.62 25.33
N LEU A 116 -0.76 -0.15 24.81
CA LEU A 116 -0.97 -1.27 23.92
C LEU A 116 -0.58 -2.58 24.62
N ASP A 117 -1.55 -3.44 24.84
CA ASP A 117 -1.33 -4.81 25.27
C ASP A 117 -1.36 -5.75 24.06
N ILE A 118 -0.62 -6.85 24.14
CA ILE A 118 -0.56 -7.87 23.08
C ILE A 118 -0.96 -9.21 23.69
N TYR A 119 -1.83 -9.94 23.00
CA TYR A 119 -2.26 -11.27 23.42
C TYR A 119 -2.06 -12.29 22.28
N ALA A 120 -1.34 -13.35 22.59
CA ALA A 120 -1.01 -14.39 21.60
C ALA A 120 -2.09 -15.48 21.58
N ASP A 121 -3.08 -15.34 20.71
CA ASP A 121 -4.13 -16.33 20.43
C ASP A 121 -4.87 -15.96 19.14
N SER A 122 -5.77 -16.83 18.69
CA SER A 122 -6.68 -16.60 17.57
C SER A 122 -8.05 -16.17 18.08
N ALA A 123 -8.62 -15.09 17.57
CA ALA A 123 -10.02 -14.75 17.82
C ALA A 123 -10.93 -15.70 17.03
N THR A 124 -11.95 -16.23 17.70
CA THR A 124 -12.90 -17.20 17.15
C THR A 124 -14.35 -16.71 17.20
N GLU A 125 -14.64 -15.72 18.06
CA GLU A 125 -15.97 -15.20 18.22
C GLU A 125 -15.95 -13.70 18.52
N PHE A 126 -16.88 -12.97 17.90
CA PHE A 126 -17.20 -11.60 18.29
C PHE A 126 -18.30 -11.57 19.35
N LEU A 127 -18.17 -10.68 20.31
CA LEU A 127 -19.19 -10.43 21.31
C LEU A 127 -20.03 -9.22 20.91
N PHE A 128 -21.34 -9.32 21.07
CA PHE A 128 -22.26 -8.28 20.66
C PHE A 128 -23.24 -7.90 21.77
N GLU A 129 -23.56 -6.62 21.83
CA GLU A 129 -24.72 -6.08 22.53
C GLU A 129 -25.65 -5.43 21.51
N ASN A 130 -26.76 -6.09 21.18
CA ASN A 130 -27.66 -5.73 20.10
C ASN A 130 -26.90 -5.69 18.72
N SER A 131 -26.86 -4.52 18.05
CA SER A 131 -26.13 -4.31 16.79
C SER A 131 -24.69 -3.86 16.97
N LYS A 132 -24.22 -3.69 18.21
CA LYS A 132 -22.92 -3.14 18.54
C LYS A 132 -21.95 -4.22 18.95
N ILE A 133 -20.73 -4.16 18.42
CA ILE A 133 -19.65 -5.04 18.86
C ILE A 133 -19.15 -4.59 20.24
N CYS A 134 -18.88 -5.53 21.15
CA CYS A 134 -18.45 -5.23 22.52
C CYS A 134 -17.25 -6.08 22.99
N GLY A 135 -16.62 -6.85 22.10
CA GLY A 135 -15.41 -7.61 22.42
C GLY A 135 -15.19 -8.81 21.53
N VAL A 136 -14.26 -9.66 21.94
CA VAL A 136 -13.91 -10.90 21.26
C VAL A 136 -13.69 -12.03 22.28
N MET A 137 -13.93 -13.26 21.83
CA MET A 137 -13.47 -14.48 22.48
C MET A 137 -12.37 -15.13 21.64
N THR A 138 -11.37 -15.71 22.30
CA THR A 138 -10.25 -16.36 21.65
C THR A 138 -10.38 -17.89 21.70
N ASN A 139 -9.54 -18.57 20.93
CA ASN A 139 -9.56 -20.03 20.81
C ASN A 139 -9.31 -20.75 22.15
N THR A 140 -8.55 -20.14 23.07
CA THR A 140 -8.35 -20.67 24.44
C THR A 140 -9.51 -20.35 25.39
N GLY A 141 -10.57 -19.68 24.93
CA GLY A 141 -11.73 -19.30 25.71
C GLY A 141 -11.56 -18.00 26.51
N ALA A 142 -10.47 -17.26 26.28
CA ALA A 142 -10.30 -15.95 26.91
C ALA A 142 -11.26 -14.92 26.29
N ILE A 143 -11.95 -14.17 27.14
CA ILE A 143 -12.92 -13.14 26.76
C ILE A 143 -12.32 -11.77 27.03
N PHE A 144 -12.29 -10.92 26.01
CA PHE A 144 -11.85 -9.54 26.10
C PHE A 144 -12.97 -8.60 25.67
N LYS A 145 -13.31 -7.64 26.53
CA LYS A 145 -14.31 -6.62 26.26
C LYS A 145 -13.68 -5.36 25.69
N SER A 146 -14.35 -4.72 24.74
CA SER A 146 -13.93 -3.44 24.17
C SER A 146 -15.12 -2.60 23.72
N ARG A 147 -14.83 -1.31 23.44
CA ARG A 147 -15.81 -0.37 22.90
C ARG A 147 -15.85 -0.41 21.36
N ALA A 148 -14.75 -0.82 20.71
CA ALA A 148 -14.67 -1.02 19.26
C ALA A 148 -13.73 -2.17 18.93
N VAL A 149 -13.87 -2.75 17.72
CA VAL A 149 -13.01 -3.80 17.19
C VAL A 149 -12.57 -3.44 15.77
N VAL A 150 -11.28 -3.68 15.47
CA VAL A 150 -10.71 -3.58 14.12
C VAL A 150 -10.31 -4.96 13.64
N LEU A 151 -10.99 -5.49 12.61
CA LEU A 151 -10.70 -6.79 12.02
C LEU A 151 -9.65 -6.66 10.90
N THR A 152 -8.53 -7.36 11.03
CA THR A 152 -7.40 -7.35 10.08
C THR A 152 -6.86 -8.74 9.79
N ALA A 153 -7.75 -9.73 9.65
CA ALA A 153 -7.42 -11.16 9.61
C ALA A 153 -6.66 -11.64 8.34
N GLY A 154 -6.44 -10.79 7.36
CA GLY A 154 -5.62 -11.10 6.17
C GLY A 154 -6.16 -12.28 5.36
N THR A 155 -5.32 -13.31 5.14
CA THR A 155 -5.65 -14.53 4.39
C THR A 155 -6.15 -15.68 5.28
N PHE A 156 -6.48 -15.41 6.55
CA PHE A 156 -6.72 -16.47 7.53
C PHE A 156 -8.18 -16.88 7.66
N LEU A 157 -9.15 -16.00 7.31
CA LEU A 157 -10.58 -16.33 7.38
C LEU A 157 -10.93 -17.45 6.40
N SER A 158 -11.30 -18.61 6.95
CA SER A 158 -11.60 -19.86 6.20
C SER A 158 -10.50 -20.19 5.17
N GLY A 159 -9.24 -19.92 5.53
CA GLY A 159 -8.08 -20.04 4.64
C GLY A 159 -7.83 -21.47 4.19
N LYS A 160 -7.61 -21.67 2.87
CA LYS A 160 -7.23 -22.96 2.26
C LYS A 160 -6.03 -22.80 1.35
N LEU A 161 -5.07 -23.70 1.49
CA LEU A 161 -3.84 -23.75 0.69
C LEU A 161 -3.94 -24.86 -0.34
N PHE A 162 -3.37 -24.62 -1.54
CA PHE A 162 -3.44 -25.54 -2.67
C PHE A 162 -2.07 -25.74 -3.31
N ILE A 163 -1.68 -27.03 -3.47
CA ILE A 163 -0.49 -27.48 -4.22
C ILE A 163 -0.94 -28.67 -5.08
N GLY A 164 -1.16 -28.44 -6.38
CA GLY A 164 -1.84 -29.42 -7.21
C GLY A 164 -3.20 -29.77 -6.62
N ARG A 165 -3.46 -31.06 -6.45
CA ARG A 165 -4.72 -31.56 -5.85
C ARG A 165 -4.71 -31.57 -4.33
N HIS A 166 -3.55 -31.32 -3.69
CA HIS A 166 -3.47 -31.28 -2.24
C HIS A 166 -4.08 -29.98 -1.70
N GLN A 167 -4.96 -30.13 -0.72
CA GLN A 167 -5.61 -29.04 0.00
C GLN A 167 -5.25 -29.12 1.47
N MET A 168 -4.97 -27.98 2.09
CA MET A 168 -4.67 -27.87 3.50
C MET A 168 -5.41 -26.66 4.06
N GLU A 169 -5.91 -26.76 5.28
CA GLU A 169 -6.42 -25.59 6.01
C GLU A 169 -5.26 -24.71 6.46
N GLY A 170 -5.41 -23.41 6.33
CA GLY A 170 -4.40 -22.46 6.77
C GLY A 170 -4.46 -21.14 6.02
N GLY A 171 -4.01 -20.08 6.67
CA GLY A 171 -3.80 -18.77 6.02
C GLY A 171 -2.42 -18.67 5.34
N ARG A 172 -1.47 -19.48 5.80
CA ARG A 172 -0.11 -19.71 5.26
C ARG A 172 0.34 -21.13 5.57
N ILE A 173 1.34 -21.61 4.84
CA ILE A 173 1.97 -22.90 5.17
C ILE A 173 2.50 -22.86 6.62
N GLY A 174 2.07 -23.84 7.43
CA GLY A 174 2.44 -23.95 8.83
C GLY A 174 1.68 -23.04 9.81
N GLU A 175 0.70 -22.26 9.34
CA GLU A 175 -0.13 -21.39 10.17
C GLU A 175 -1.61 -21.74 9.97
N PRO A 176 -2.38 -21.99 11.05
CA PRO A 176 -3.78 -22.45 10.96
C PRO A 176 -4.70 -21.37 10.37
N ALA A 177 -5.85 -21.79 9.84
CA ALA A 177 -6.94 -20.91 9.45
C ALA A 177 -7.74 -20.43 10.68
N SER A 178 -8.47 -19.33 10.51
CA SER A 178 -9.42 -18.81 11.49
C SER A 178 -10.84 -19.05 11.00
N TYR A 179 -11.68 -19.63 11.86
CA TYR A 179 -13.09 -19.94 11.60
C TYR A 179 -14.00 -19.25 12.62
N GLY A 180 -15.28 -19.15 12.30
CA GLY A 180 -16.33 -18.63 13.18
C GLY A 180 -16.60 -17.13 13.03
N LEU A 181 -15.62 -16.34 12.63
CA LEU A 181 -15.79 -14.89 12.50
C LEU A 181 -16.57 -14.49 11.24
N THR A 182 -16.35 -15.19 10.12
CA THR A 182 -17.04 -14.89 8.86
C THR A 182 -18.54 -15.13 8.98
N GLU A 183 -18.94 -16.28 9.51
CA GLU A 183 -20.32 -16.69 9.67
C GLU A 183 -21.10 -15.69 10.53
N GLN A 184 -20.52 -15.27 11.65
CA GLN A 184 -21.12 -14.28 12.54
C GLN A 184 -21.37 -12.92 11.87
N LEU A 185 -20.46 -12.48 10.99
CA LEU A 185 -20.62 -11.22 10.27
C LEU A 185 -21.63 -11.34 9.12
N VAL A 186 -21.67 -12.49 8.45
CA VAL A 186 -22.69 -12.80 7.42
C VAL A 186 -24.10 -12.80 8.03
N ASP A 187 -24.29 -13.42 9.20
CA ASP A 187 -25.55 -13.43 9.93
C ASP A 187 -26.03 -12.02 10.31
N ARG A 188 -25.10 -11.04 10.34
CA ARG A 188 -25.40 -9.63 10.61
C ARG A 188 -25.53 -8.78 9.35
N GLY A 189 -25.51 -9.39 8.17
CA GLY A 189 -25.77 -8.76 6.90
C GLY A 189 -24.54 -8.32 6.09
N LEU A 190 -23.30 -8.61 6.53
CA LEU A 190 -22.13 -8.39 5.70
C LEU A 190 -22.09 -9.42 4.56
N SER A 191 -21.87 -8.93 3.34
CA SER A 191 -21.68 -9.80 2.18
C SER A 191 -20.23 -10.29 2.13
N THR A 192 -20.05 -11.60 1.92
CA THR A 192 -18.75 -12.24 1.77
C THR A 192 -18.64 -12.97 0.44
N ASP A 193 -17.40 -13.10 -0.05
CA ASP A 193 -17.05 -13.96 -1.18
C ASP A 193 -15.59 -14.42 -0.96
N ARG A 194 -15.06 -15.20 -1.91
CA ARG A 194 -13.71 -15.74 -1.79
C ARG A 194 -12.75 -15.08 -2.76
N MET A 195 -11.55 -14.74 -2.25
CA MET A 195 -10.42 -14.29 -3.05
C MET A 195 -9.26 -15.27 -3.00
N LYS A 196 -8.45 -15.25 -4.05
CA LYS A 196 -7.25 -16.08 -4.16
C LYS A 196 -6.01 -15.22 -4.33
N THR A 197 -4.95 -15.60 -3.66
CA THR A 197 -3.59 -15.13 -3.95
C THR A 197 -2.63 -16.30 -4.03
N GLY A 198 -1.34 -16.06 -4.26
CA GLY A 198 -0.34 -17.11 -4.33
C GLY A 198 1.04 -16.60 -3.99
N THR A 199 1.95 -17.53 -3.74
CA THR A 199 3.35 -17.24 -3.45
C THR A 199 4.26 -18.19 -4.22
N PRO A 200 5.45 -17.73 -4.69
CA PRO A 200 6.45 -18.59 -5.32
C PRO A 200 7.18 -19.50 -4.31
N PRO A 201 8.00 -20.44 -4.80
CA PRO A 201 8.84 -21.27 -3.95
C PRO A 201 9.90 -20.44 -3.25
N ARG A 202 10.42 -20.97 -2.15
CA ARG A 202 11.62 -20.45 -1.46
C ARG A 202 12.82 -21.32 -1.82
N ILE A 203 13.83 -20.68 -2.33
CA ILE A 203 15.04 -21.29 -2.90
C ILE A 203 16.16 -21.25 -1.87
N ASP A 204 16.90 -22.34 -1.73
CA ASP A 204 18.18 -22.37 -1.03
C ASP A 204 19.28 -21.86 -1.96
N ILE A 205 19.75 -20.63 -1.73
CA ILE A 205 20.77 -19.98 -2.56
C ILE A 205 22.08 -20.75 -2.59
N SER A 206 22.40 -21.56 -1.58
CA SER A 206 23.61 -22.38 -1.56
C SER A 206 23.63 -23.46 -2.64
N SER A 207 22.46 -23.78 -3.21
CA SER A 207 22.29 -24.74 -4.30
C SER A 207 22.20 -24.09 -5.69
N VAL A 208 22.41 -22.77 -5.79
CA VAL A 208 22.28 -22.00 -7.03
C VAL A 208 23.67 -21.58 -7.54
N VAL A 209 23.89 -21.70 -8.85
CA VAL A 209 25.15 -21.25 -9.50
C VAL A 209 25.08 -19.74 -9.78
N THR A 210 25.22 -18.93 -8.73
CA THR A 210 25.03 -17.46 -8.80
C THR A 210 26.07 -16.75 -9.66
N ALA A 211 27.29 -17.28 -9.81
CA ALA A 211 28.37 -16.65 -10.55
C ALA A 211 28.05 -16.37 -12.05
N LYS A 212 27.06 -17.06 -12.61
CA LYS A 212 26.63 -16.92 -13.99
C LYS A 212 25.37 -16.05 -14.15
N LEU A 213 24.76 -15.62 -13.04
CA LEU A 213 23.50 -14.88 -13.09
C LEU A 213 23.74 -13.37 -13.13
N PRO A 214 23.04 -12.63 -14.01
CA PRO A 214 23.07 -11.18 -14.01
C PRO A 214 22.57 -10.61 -12.68
N LEU A 215 23.25 -9.56 -12.19
CA LEU A 215 22.89 -8.88 -10.94
C LEU A 215 21.93 -7.72 -11.20
N GLN A 216 20.97 -7.54 -10.33
CA GLN A 216 20.22 -6.31 -10.17
C GLN A 216 20.69 -5.60 -8.91
N LEU A 217 21.45 -4.53 -9.07
CA LEU A 217 21.96 -3.71 -7.99
C LEU A 217 20.92 -2.71 -7.50
N GLY A 218 21.07 -2.27 -6.24
CA GLY A 218 20.35 -1.12 -5.70
C GLY A 218 20.86 0.22 -6.25
N ASP A 219 20.16 1.30 -5.94
CA ASP A 219 20.60 2.65 -6.27
C ASP A 219 21.90 2.97 -5.51
N PRO A 220 22.89 3.62 -6.12
CA PRO A 220 24.17 3.97 -5.48
C PRO A 220 23.98 4.89 -4.25
N ASP A 221 23.01 5.78 -4.34
CA ASP A 221 22.61 6.69 -3.28
C ASP A 221 21.15 6.37 -2.88
N PRO A 222 20.96 5.46 -1.90
CA PRO A 222 19.65 5.00 -1.52
C PRO A 222 18.88 6.07 -0.74
N ALA A 223 17.69 6.41 -1.21
CA ALA A 223 16.74 7.23 -0.46
C ALA A 223 16.07 6.42 0.66
N ARG A 224 15.16 7.06 1.40
CA ARG A 224 14.41 6.48 2.53
C ARG A 224 12.92 6.66 2.35
N PHE A 225 12.14 5.82 3.04
CA PHE A 225 10.70 5.99 3.11
C PHE A 225 10.29 7.02 4.16
N SER A 226 10.95 7.03 5.31
CA SER A 226 10.58 7.94 6.38
C SER A 226 11.11 9.35 6.16
N PHE A 227 10.29 10.35 6.51
CA PHE A 227 10.68 11.76 6.63
C PHE A 227 11.43 12.07 7.94
N LEU A 228 11.65 11.05 8.80
CA LEU A 228 12.43 11.14 10.03
C LEU A 228 13.70 10.28 9.93
N PRO A 229 14.77 10.76 9.30
CA PRO A 229 15.97 9.97 9.06
C PRO A 229 16.63 9.44 10.33
N GLU A 230 16.55 10.14 11.45
CA GLU A 230 17.11 9.71 12.74
C GLU A 230 16.35 8.55 13.39
N ARG A 231 15.06 8.38 13.09
CA ARG A 231 14.26 7.22 13.52
C ARG A 231 14.38 6.03 12.58
N SER A 232 14.71 6.30 11.33
CA SER A 232 14.82 5.32 10.25
C SER A 232 16.26 4.91 9.96
N ALA A 233 17.21 5.17 10.86
CA ALA A 233 18.61 4.82 10.65
C ALA A 233 18.75 3.34 10.27
N VAL A 234 19.08 3.09 9.02
CA VAL A 234 19.51 1.78 8.52
C VAL A 234 20.75 1.37 9.31
N GLN A 235 20.95 0.08 9.52
CA GLN A 235 22.13 -0.48 10.16
C GLN A 235 23.39 0.21 9.63
N GLY A 236 23.99 1.08 10.43
CA GLY A 236 25.22 1.81 10.28
C GLY A 236 25.57 2.40 8.90
N PRO A 237 26.31 3.48 8.82
CA PRO A 237 26.83 3.97 7.54
C PRO A 237 27.72 2.88 6.91
N GLY A 238 27.35 2.41 5.70
CA GLY A 238 28.14 1.44 4.93
C GLY A 238 27.62 0.01 4.92
N ALA A 239 26.41 -0.31 5.37
CA ALA A 239 25.83 -1.63 5.13
C ALA A 239 25.66 -1.86 3.63
N GLU A 240 26.49 -2.73 3.04
CA GLU A 240 26.44 -3.08 1.63
C GLU A 240 25.06 -3.60 1.23
N GLN A 241 24.51 -3.04 0.15
CA GLN A 241 23.23 -3.51 -0.37
C GLN A 241 23.37 -4.91 -0.96
N MET A 242 22.40 -5.79 -0.68
CA MET A 242 22.38 -7.12 -1.27
C MET A 242 21.76 -7.07 -2.67
N PRO A 243 22.41 -7.65 -3.70
CA PRO A 243 21.84 -7.71 -5.04
C PRO A 243 20.73 -8.74 -5.13
N CYS A 244 19.82 -8.55 -6.10
CA CYS A 244 18.96 -9.61 -6.60
C CYS A 244 19.60 -10.23 -7.84
N PHE A 245 19.22 -11.48 -8.17
CA PHE A 245 19.69 -12.13 -9.40
C PHE A 245 18.54 -12.21 -10.41
N ILE A 246 18.89 -12.07 -11.69
CA ILE A 246 17.93 -12.12 -12.78
C ILE A 246 18.01 -13.48 -13.46
N LEU A 247 16.86 -14.14 -13.64
CA LEU A 247 16.72 -15.40 -14.35
C LEU A 247 15.58 -15.30 -15.38
N HIS A 248 15.51 -16.29 -16.25
CA HIS A 248 14.43 -16.38 -17.23
C HIS A 248 13.95 -17.82 -17.33
N THR A 249 12.65 -17.99 -17.54
CA THR A 249 12.12 -19.26 -18.02
C THR A 249 12.52 -19.48 -19.47
N ASN A 250 12.33 -20.69 -19.98
CA ASN A 250 12.56 -21.05 -21.37
C ASN A 250 11.46 -22.01 -21.85
N GLU A 251 11.49 -22.40 -23.10
CA GLU A 251 10.47 -23.26 -23.70
C GLU A 251 10.34 -24.61 -22.98
N ARG A 252 11.47 -25.22 -22.58
CA ARG A 252 11.46 -26.48 -21.82
C ARG A 252 10.75 -26.33 -20.46
N VAL A 253 10.98 -25.22 -19.76
CA VAL A 253 10.27 -24.89 -18.51
C VAL A 253 8.77 -24.78 -18.78
N HIS A 254 8.39 -24.13 -19.88
CA HIS A 254 6.98 -23.93 -20.26
C HIS A 254 6.29 -25.27 -20.59
N GLU A 255 6.96 -26.19 -21.30
CA GLU A 255 6.44 -27.52 -21.57
C GLU A 255 6.16 -28.30 -20.27
N ILE A 256 7.14 -28.30 -19.34
CA ILE A 256 7.00 -28.97 -18.05
C ILE A 256 5.83 -28.38 -17.25
N LEU A 257 5.72 -27.07 -17.18
CA LEU A 257 4.63 -26.42 -16.47
C LEU A 257 3.27 -26.74 -17.10
N ARG A 258 3.14 -26.74 -18.45
CA ARG A 258 1.93 -27.11 -19.17
C ARG A 258 1.50 -28.54 -18.90
N SER A 259 2.43 -29.47 -18.72
CA SER A 259 2.11 -30.88 -18.40
C SER A 259 1.34 -31.02 -17.07
N GLY A 260 1.48 -30.05 -16.15
CA GLY A 260 0.78 -30.04 -14.87
C GLY A 260 -0.59 -29.35 -14.89
N PHE A 261 -1.05 -28.77 -16.01
CA PHE A 261 -2.30 -28.00 -16.08
C PHE A 261 -3.55 -28.81 -15.74
N GLY A 262 -3.57 -30.11 -16.04
CA GLY A 262 -4.65 -31.00 -15.66
C GLY A 262 -4.80 -31.25 -14.16
N GLU A 263 -3.80 -30.85 -13.37
CA GLU A 263 -3.81 -30.93 -11.91
C GLU A 263 -3.74 -29.55 -11.22
N SER A 264 -3.81 -28.48 -12.03
CA SER A 264 -3.85 -27.11 -11.49
C SER A 264 -5.18 -26.84 -10.80
N PRO A 265 -5.21 -26.47 -9.53
CA PRO A 265 -6.44 -26.13 -8.83
C PRO A 265 -7.17 -24.92 -9.45
N LEU A 266 -6.43 -24.05 -10.16
CA LEU A 266 -6.99 -22.93 -10.91
C LEU A 266 -7.78 -23.38 -12.16
N PHE A 267 -7.30 -24.41 -12.85
CA PHE A 267 -7.91 -24.86 -14.13
C PHE A 267 -8.91 -25.99 -13.94
N THR A 268 -8.84 -26.70 -12.84
CA THR A 268 -9.78 -27.79 -12.49
C THR A 268 -11.00 -27.32 -11.71
N GLY A 269 -11.09 -26.01 -11.36
CA GLY A 269 -12.20 -25.47 -10.60
C GLY A 269 -12.19 -25.79 -9.10
N LEU A 270 -11.08 -26.25 -8.55
CA LEU A 270 -10.94 -26.46 -7.10
C LEU A 270 -10.83 -25.14 -6.33
N ILE A 271 -10.27 -24.12 -6.95
CA ILE A 271 -10.25 -22.75 -6.44
C ILE A 271 -11.43 -21.99 -7.08
N HIS A 272 -12.29 -21.44 -6.24
CA HIS A 272 -13.45 -20.64 -6.67
C HIS A 272 -13.13 -19.13 -6.61
N GLY A 273 -12.22 -18.74 -5.73
CA GLY A 273 -11.81 -17.34 -5.51
C GLY A 273 -11.10 -16.74 -6.72
N ARG A 274 -11.40 -15.47 -6.99
CA ARG A 274 -10.74 -14.72 -8.07
C ARG A 274 -9.32 -14.30 -7.65
N GLY A 275 -8.37 -14.48 -8.56
CA GLY A 275 -6.98 -14.10 -8.37
C GLY A 275 -6.65 -12.69 -8.84
N PRO A 276 -5.53 -12.09 -8.38
CA PRO A 276 -5.13 -10.74 -8.78
C PRO A 276 -4.65 -10.68 -10.23
N ARG A 277 -5.21 -9.78 -11.01
CA ARG A 277 -4.91 -9.58 -12.44
C ARG A 277 -3.42 -9.25 -12.71
N TYR A 278 -2.79 -8.50 -11.81
CA TYR A 278 -1.44 -7.96 -12.01
C TYR A 278 -0.33 -8.72 -11.27
N CYS A 279 -0.65 -9.86 -10.68
CA CYS A 279 0.30 -10.82 -10.15
C CYS A 279 -0.16 -12.23 -10.53
N PRO A 280 -0.24 -12.52 -11.85
CA PRO A 280 -0.67 -13.82 -12.31
C PRO A 280 0.34 -14.89 -11.88
N SER A 281 -0.14 -16.09 -11.64
CA SER A 281 0.71 -17.27 -11.48
C SER A 281 1.48 -17.54 -12.78
N ILE A 282 2.53 -18.36 -12.71
CA ILE A 282 3.29 -18.69 -13.92
C ILE A 282 2.41 -19.45 -14.91
N GLU A 283 1.50 -20.30 -14.43
CA GLU A 283 0.52 -21.00 -15.26
C GLU A 283 -0.46 -20.03 -15.94
N ASP A 284 -0.91 -18.97 -15.27
CA ASP A 284 -1.73 -17.93 -15.89
C ASP A 284 -0.98 -17.15 -16.96
N LYS A 285 0.31 -16.84 -16.72
CA LYS A 285 1.16 -16.18 -17.74
C LYS A 285 1.27 -17.03 -18.99
N LEU A 286 1.48 -18.34 -18.85
CA LEU A 286 1.60 -19.25 -19.99
C LEU A 286 0.28 -19.43 -20.76
N ARG A 287 -0.86 -19.24 -20.09
CA ARG A 287 -2.18 -19.26 -20.71
C ARG A 287 -2.49 -17.97 -21.47
N VAL A 288 -2.17 -16.82 -20.86
CA VAL A 288 -2.48 -15.48 -21.40
C VAL A 288 -1.48 -15.06 -22.47
N PHE A 289 -0.22 -15.47 -22.35
CA PHE A 289 0.87 -15.14 -23.27
C PHE A 289 1.56 -16.42 -23.77
N PRO A 290 0.86 -17.29 -24.54
CA PRO A 290 1.36 -18.60 -24.94
C PRO A 290 2.61 -18.53 -25.84
N ASP A 291 2.75 -17.46 -26.63
CA ASP A 291 3.82 -17.26 -27.60
C ASP A 291 5.06 -16.56 -27.02
N ASN A 292 5.02 -16.16 -25.75
CA ASN A 292 6.18 -15.56 -25.11
C ASN A 292 7.22 -16.65 -24.77
N PRO A 293 8.43 -16.60 -25.40
CA PRO A 293 9.42 -17.67 -25.26
C PRO A 293 10.07 -17.70 -23.88
N ALA A 294 10.01 -16.60 -23.11
CA ALA A 294 10.65 -16.50 -21.80
C ALA A 294 9.97 -15.47 -20.90
N HIS A 295 9.83 -15.79 -19.63
CA HIS A 295 9.39 -14.87 -18.59
C HIS A 295 10.54 -14.55 -17.66
N GLN A 296 10.75 -13.26 -17.38
CA GLN A 296 11.75 -12.80 -16.43
C GLN A 296 11.34 -13.16 -15.01
N LEU A 297 12.34 -13.65 -14.24
CA LEU A 297 12.24 -13.98 -12.83
C LEU A 297 13.31 -13.22 -12.06
N PHE A 298 13.06 -12.98 -10.76
CA PHE A 298 14.06 -12.42 -9.87
C PHE A 298 14.24 -13.33 -8.66
N LEU A 299 15.49 -13.57 -8.29
CA LEU A 299 15.83 -14.25 -7.06
C LEU A 299 16.21 -13.18 -6.04
N GLU A 300 15.31 -12.96 -5.07
CA GLU A 300 15.36 -11.87 -4.10
C GLU A 300 15.73 -12.40 -2.71
N PRO A 301 16.75 -11.83 -2.01
CA PRO A 301 17.12 -12.29 -0.68
C PRO A 301 15.99 -12.01 0.33
N GLU A 302 15.68 -12.98 1.20
CA GLU A 302 14.72 -12.81 2.30
C GLU A 302 15.36 -12.31 3.61
N GLY A 303 16.69 -12.21 3.68
CA GLY A 303 17.44 -11.69 4.83
C GLY A 303 18.94 -11.84 4.67
N ARG A 304 19.71 -11.14 5.55
CA ARG A 304 21.18 -11.22 5.57
C ARG A 304 21.70 -12.53 6.16
N SER A 305 20.98 -13.08 7.12
CA SER A 305 21.42 -14.23 7.91
C SER A 305 20.70 -15.51 7.52
N THR A 306 20.24 -15.62 6.26
CA THR A 306 19.54 -16.78 5.75
C THR A 306 19.93 -17.09 4.31
N ASN A 307 19.90 -18.36 3.95
CA ASN A 307 20.04 -18.82 2.56
C ASN A 307 18.70 -18.82 1.82
N GLU A 308 17.60 -18.37 2.45
CA GLU A 308 16.28 -18.36 1.85
C GLU A 308 16.13 -17.19 0.88
N TYR A 309 15.82 -17.51 -0.38
CA TYR A 309 15.55 -16.55 -1.45
C TYR A 309 14.17 -16.78 -2.04
N TYR A 310 13.50 -15.68 -2.37
CA TYR A 310 12.19 -15.61 -3.00
C TYR A 310 12.32 -15.59 -4.52
N LEU A 311 11.67 -16.50 -5.24
CA LEU A 311 11.70 -16.54 -6.71
C LEU A 311 10.54 -15.73 -7.29
N GLN A 312 10.68 -14.41 -7.36
CA GLN A 312 9.65 -13.53 -7.88
C GLN A 312 9.33 -13.86 -9.34
N GLY A 313 8.05 -13.92 -9.66
CA GLY A 313 7.56 -14.21 -11.01
C GLY A 313 7.20 -15.67 -11.25
N PHE A 314 7.55 -16.59 -10.31
CA PHE A 314 7.27 -18.03 -10.36
C PHE A 314 6.20 -18.47 -9.35
N SER A 315 5.21 -17.60 -9.05
CA SER A 315 4.06 -18.00 -8.24
C SER A 315 3.30 -19.12 -8.96
N SER A 316 2.99 -20.21 -8.26
CA SER A 316 2.33 -21.37 -8.84
C SER A 316 1.48 -22.11 -7.82
N SER A 317 0.50 -22.85 -8.30
CA SER A 317 -0.25 -23.84 -7.53
C SER A 317 -0.15 -25.25 -8.10
N LEU A 318 0.71 -25.47 -9.07
CA LEU A 318 0.95 -26.77 -9.70
C LEU A 318 1.50 -27.81 -8.69
N PRO A 319 1.39 -29.12 -9.00
CA PRO A 319 1.96 -30.18 -8.17
C PRO A 319 3.46 -29.97 -7.90
N LEU A 320 3.91 -30.34 -6.69
CA LEU A 320 5.30 -30.16 -6.26
C LEU A 320 6.32 -30.71 -7.27
N GLN A 321 6.08 -31.91 -7.81
CA GLN A 321 7.01 -32.53 -8.77
C GLN A 321 7.12 -31.73 -10.07
N VAL A 322 6.01 -31.13 -10.55
CA VAL A 322 6.02 -30.25 -11.73
C VAL A 322 6.81 -28.98 -11.44
N GLN A 323 6.64 -28.40 -10.25
CA GLN A 323 7.41 -27.22 -9.83
C GLN A 323 8.91 -27.53 -9.80
N LEU A 324 9.34 -28.62 -9.18
CA LEU A 324 10.75 -29.02 -9.08
C LEU A 324 11.36 -29.30 -10.46
N ASN A 325 10.67 -30.06 -11.31
CA ASN A 325 11.14 -30.35 -12.66
C ASN A 325 11.30 -29.06 -13.51
N ALA A 326 10.35 -28.12 -13.36
CA ALA A 326 10.41 -26.83 -14.04
C ALA A 326 11.55 -25.96 -13.54
N LEU A 327 11.80 -25.93 -12.21
CA LEU A 327 12.93 -25.21 -11.62
C LEU A 327 14.27 -25.75 -12.11
N HIS A 328 14.46 -27.08 -12.14
CA HIS A 328 15.68 -27.73 -12.62
C HIS A 328 15.95 -27.50 -14.13
N ALA A 329 14.94 -27.07 -14.89
CA ALA A 329 15.11 -26.69 -16.29
C ALA A 329 15.46 -25.21 -16.51
N ILE A 330 15.57 -24.42 -15.43
CA ILE A 330 16.02 -23.00 -15.48
C ILE A 330 17.54 -22.96 -15.34
N ALA A 331 18.21 -22.24 -16.25
CA ALA A 331 19.66 -22.06 -16.20
C ALA A 331 20.12 -21.44 -14.87
N GLY A 332 21.06 -22.13 -14.19
CA GLY A 332 21.57 -21.78 -12.86
C GLY A 332 20.80 -22.39 -11.70
N LEU A 333 19.68 -23.09 -11.99
CA LEU A 333 18.87 -23.79 -10.99
C LEU A 333 18.85 -25.32 -11.18
N GLU A 334 19.79 -25.88 -11.94
CA GLU A 334 19.80 -27.31 -12.32
C GLU A 334 19.79 -28.27 -11.12
N GLU A 335 20.47 -27.89 -10.03
CA GLU A 335 20.57 -28.65 -8.79
C GLU A 335 19.87 -27.95 -7.61
N VAL A 336 18.90 -27.09 -7.90
CA VAL A 336 18.28 -26.25 -6.89
C VAL A 336 17.52 -27.05 -5.83
N LYS A 337 17.71 -26.66 -4.58
CA LYS A 337 16.91 -27.10 -3.43
C LYS A 337 15.92 -26.02 -3.03
N ILE A 338 14.76 -26.42 -2.56
CA ILE A 338 13.73 -25.50 -2.07
C ILE A 338 13.47 -25.74 -0.59
N PHE A 339 13.29 -24.65 0.18
CA PHE A 339 12.83 -24.74 1.57
C PHE A 339 11.33 -24.98 1.65
N ARG A 340 10.56 -24.46 0.68
CA ARG A 340 9.11 -24.68 0.54
C ARG A 340 8.64 -24.46 -0.89
N PRO A 341 7.59 -25.18 -1.32
CA PRO A 341 7.02 -25.02 -2.65
C PRO A 341 6.25 -23.68 -2.80
N ALA A 342 5.94 -23.35 -4.05
CA ALA A 342 4.89 -22.41 -4.36
C ALA A 342 3.52 -23.00 -4.00
N TYR A 343 2.57 -22.12 -3.61
CA TYR A 343 1.19 -22.51 -3.35
C TYR A 343 0.23 -21.37 -3.61
N ALA A 344 -1.03 -21.70 -3.84
CA ALA A 344 -2.12 -20.74 -3.79
C ALA A 344 -2.80 -20.79 -2.42
N VAL A 345 -3.35 -19.65 -2.00
CA VAL A 345 -4.22 -19.54 -0.84
C VAL A 345 -5.54 -18.90 -1.25
N GLU A 346 -6.65 -19.46 -0.81
CA GLU A 346 -8.00 -18.96 -0.95
C GLU A 346 -8.56 -18.63 0.42
N TYR A 347 -9.25 -17.50 0.56
CA TYR A 347 -9.71 -16.96 1.84
C TYR A 347 -10.96 -16.10 1.67
N ASP A 348 -11.72 -15.90 2.76
CA ASP A 348 -12.89 -15.04 2.77
C ASP A 348 -12.50 -13.56 2.80
N PHE A 349 -13.28 -12.74 2.08
CA PHE A 349 -13.26 -11.29 2.20
C PHE A 349 -14.69 -10.75 2.26
N PHE A 350 -14.87 -9.54 2.74
CA PHE A 350 -16.15 -8.85 2.79
C PHE A 350 -16.22 -7.77 1.72
N ASP A 351 -17.40 -7.61 1.10
CA ASP A 351 -17.64 -6.56 0.11
C ASP A 351 -17.42 -5.17 0.77
N PRO A 352 -16.38 -4.42 0.36
CA PRO A 352 -16.04 -3.15 1.01
C PRO A 352 -17.08 -2.05 0.77
N THR A 353 -18.06 -2.24 -0.12
CA THR A 353 -19.19 -1.31 -0.26
C THR A 353 -20.11 -1.31 0.97
N GLY A 354 -20.02 -2.37 1.79
CA GLY A 354 -20.64 -2.45 3.11
C GLY A 354 -19.97 -1.61 4.19
N LEU A 355 -18.90 -0.87 3.85
CA LEU A 355 -18.20 0.01 4.77
C LEU A 355 -18.53 1.49 4.50
N ARG A 356 -18.37 2.29 5.56
CA ARG A 356 -18.30 3.75 5.46
C ARG A 356 -16.91 4.18 4.98
N PRO A 357 -16.70 5.41 4.51
CA PRO A 357 -15.36 5.93 4.19
C PRO A 357 -14.39 5.93 5.39
N SER A 358 -14.91 5.84 6.62
CA SER A 358 -14.13 5.64 7.86
C SER A 358 -13.60 4.23 8.03
N LEU A 359 -13.97 3.28 7.14
CA LEU A 359 -13.77 1.83 7.24
C LEU A 359 -14.62 1.16 8.34
N GLU A 360 -15.58 1.87 8.96
CA GLU A 360 -16.57 1.30 9.85
C GLU A 360 -17.65 0.54 9.06
N SER A 361 -18.08 -0.61 9.57
CA SER A 361 -19.20 -1.37 9.00
C SER A 361 -20.51 -0.58 9.04
N ARG A 362 -21.31 -0.67 7.97
CA ARG A 362 -22.68 -0.13 7.95
C ARG A 362 -23.68 -1.00 8.69
N PHE A 363 -23.33 -2.26 8.99
CA PHE A 363 -24.23 -3.27 9.57
C PHE A 363 -23.96 -3.52 11.06
N VAL A 364 -22.71 -3.36 11.48
CA VAL A 364 -22.27 -3.60 12.87
C VAL A 364 -21.59 -2.35 13.38
N GLU A 365 -22.20 -1.72 14.38
CA GLU A 365 -21.67 -0.50 14.99
C GLU A 365 -20.35 -0.77 15.72
N ASN A 366 -19.36 0.14 15.57
CA ASN A 366 -18.03 0.09 16.16
C ASN A 366 -17.14 -1.08 15.67
N LEU A 367 -17.52 -1.75 14.57
CA LEU A 367 -16.67 -2.71 13.86
C LEU A 367 -16.02 -2.04 12.66
N PHE A 368 -14.69 -2.06 12.61
CA PHE A 368 -13.88 -1.57 11.49
C PHE A 368 -13.19 -2.74 10.80
N LEU A 369 -13.06 -2.68 9.48
CA LEU A 369 -12.36 -3.69 8.68
C LEU A 369 -11.20 -3.05 7.91
N ALA A 370 -10.02 -3.68 7.91
CA ALA A 370 -8.86 -3.16 7.20
C ALA A 370 -7.97 -4.25 6.61
N GLY A 371 -7.43 -4.00 5.43
CA GLY A 371 -6.51 -4.89 4.73
C GLY A 371 -7.21 -5.88 3.80
N GLN A 372 -6.68 -7.10 3.71
CA GLN A 372 -7.15 -8.10 2.76
C GLN A 372 -8.60 -8.53 2.98
N VAL A 373 -9.12 -8.41 4.19
CA VAL A 373 -10.54 -8.67 4.49
C VAL A 373 -11.51 -7.77 3.72
N ASN A 374 -11.01 -6.65 3.15
CA ASN A 374 -11.74 -5.74 2.27
C ASN A 374 -11.43 -5.99 0.78
N GLY A 375 -10.89 -7.16 0.43
CA GLY A 375 -10.59 -7.53 -0.95
C GLY A 375 -9.38 -6.84 -1.57
N THR A 376 -8.45 -6.32 -0.79
CA THR A 376 -7.19 -5.75 -1.29
C THR A 376 -6.05 -6.77 -1.27
N THR A 377 -5.00 -6.53 -2.07
CA THR A 377 -3.78 -7.37 -2.08
C THR A 377 -2.54 -6.50 -2.08
N GLY A 378 -1.82 -6.49 -0.96
CA GLY A 378 -0.54 -5.80 -0.77
C GLY A 378 -0.36 -5.31 0.65
N TYR A 379 0.90 -5.27 1.09
CA TYR A 379 1.29 -4.84 2.44
C TYR A 379 0.94 -3.36 2.67
N GLU A 380 1.18 -2.54 1.65
CA GLU A 380 1.00 -1.10 1.68
C GLU A 380 -0.47 -0.70 1.72
N GLU A 381 -1.30 -1.38 0.91
CA GLU A 381 -2.76 -1.21 0.93
C GLU A 381 -3.35 -1.62 2.28
N ALA A 382 -2.82 -2.70 2.87
CA ALA A 382 -3.25 -3.17 4.18
C ALA A 382 -2.84 -2.18 5.28
N ALA A 383 -1.58 -1.72 5.28
CA ALA A 383 -1.07 -0.73 6.24
C ALA A 383 -1.85 0.59 6.17
N ALA A 384 -2.15 1.08 4.95
CA ALA A 384 -2.92 2.30 4.74
C ALA A 384 -4.35 2.21 5.32
N GLN A 385 -5.03 1.09 5.07
CA GLN A 385 -6.34 0.86 5.67
C GLN A 385 -6.24 0.71 7.18
N GLY A 386 -5.19 0.05 7.68
CA GLY A 386 -4.94 -0.12 9.10
C GLY A 386 -4.79 1.20 9.84
N VAL A 387 -3.91 2.09 9.38
CA VAL A 387 -3.71 3.39 10.02
C VAL A 387 -5.01 4.20 10.04
N MET A 388 -5.78 4.20 8.94
CA MET A 388 -7.05 4.92 8.87
C MET A 388 -8.13 4.30 9.77
N ALA A 389 -8.22 2.97 9.85
CA ALA A 389 -9.15 2.29 10.73
C ALA A 389 -8.83 2.55 12.21
N GLY A 390 -7.55 2.52 12.59
CA GLY A 390 -7.11 2.85 13.95
C GLY A 390 -7.41 4.29 14.34
N ILE A 391 -7.12 5.25 13.45
CA ILE A 391 -7.48 6.67 13.65
C ILE A 391 -9.00 6.81 13.84
N ASN A 392 -9.80 6.24 12.94
CA ASN A 392 -11.24 6.44 12.93
C ASN A 392 -11.95 5.67 14.05
N ALA A 393 -11.43 4.52 14.48
CA ALA A 393 -11.92 3.84 15.67
C ALA A 393 -11.71 4.71 16.93
N HIS A 394 -10.51 5.30 17.10
CA HIS A 394 -10.24 6.24 18.19
C HIS A 394 -11.18 7.44 18.15
N ARG A 395 -11.26 8.15 17.00
CA ARG A 395 -12.10 9.35 16.83
C ARG A 395 -13.59 9.07 17.11
N LYS A 396 -14.09 7.92 16.64
CA LYS A 396 -15.46 7.46 16.92
C LYS A 396 -15.73 7.37 18.43
N LEU A 397 -14.79 6.79 19.18
CA LEU A 397 -14.94 6.64 20.63
C LEU A 397 -14.80 7.96 21.40
N GLN A 398 -14.18 8.96 20.80
CA GLN A 398 -14.09 10.34 21.31
C GLN A 398 -15.21 11.24 20.79
N GLU A 399 -16.22 10.69 20.10
CA GLU A 399 -17.34 11.44 19.50
C GLU A 399 -16.88 12.56 18.54
N GLN A 400 -15.73 12.33 17.86
CA GLN A 400 -15.18 13.24 16.85
C GLN A 400 -15.58 12.79 15.44
N ASP A 401 -15.62 13.75 14.51
CA ASP A 401 -15.83 13.43 13.09
C ASP A 401 -14.72 12.51 12.56
N PRO A 402 -15.05 11.53 11.71
CA PRO A 402 -14.05 10.65 11.12
C PRO A 402 -13.06 11.42 10.23
N LEU A 403 -11.82 11.01 10.25
CA LEU A 403 -10.83 11.48 9.27
C LEU A 403 -11.07 10.77 7.93
N ILE A 404 -11.44 11.53 6.92
CA ILE A 404 -11.63 11.06 5.55
C ILE A 404 -10.65 11.80 4.64
N LEU A 405 -9.67 11.09 4.11
CA LEU A 405 -8.75 11.64 3.13
C LEU A 405 -9.38 11.63 1.74
N ARG A 406 -9.30 12.76 1.04
CA ARG A 406 -9.84 12.89 -0.32
C ARG A 406 -8.89 12.34 -1.37
N ARG A 407 -9.41 12.09 -2.57
CA ARG A 407 -8.66 11.58 -3.74
C ARG A 407 -7.61 12.57 -4.27
N ASP A 408 -7.80 13.85 -4.06
CA ASP A 408 -6.85 14.92 -4.40
C ASP A 408 -5.78 15.15 -3.32
N GLN A 409 -5.96 14.58 -2.14
CA GLN A 409 -5.04 14.71 -1.01
C GLN A 409 -4.07 13.54 -0.89
N SER A 410 -4.50 12.30 -1.26
CA SER A 410 -3.66 11.12 -1.02
C SER A 410 -4.06 9.91 -1.87
N TYR A 411 -3.09 9.03 -2.13
CA TYR A 411 -3.32 7.67 -2.63
C TYR A 411 -4.13 6.83 -1.63
N ILE A 412 -3.98 7.05 -0.33
CA ILE A 412 -4.81 6.44 0.72
C ILE A 412 -6.28 6.82 0.51
N GLY A 413 -6.56 8.08 0.22
CA GLY A 413 -7.91 8.54 -0.11
C GLY A 413 -8.46 7.90 -1.38
N VAL A 414 -7.64 7.80 -2.44
CA VAL A 414 -8.02 7.08 -3.67
C VAL A 414 -8.34 5.62 -3.39
N LEU A 415 -7.50 4.93 -2.61
CA LEU A 415 -7.69 3.53 -2.22
C LEU A 415 -9.04 3.31 -1.53
N ILE A 416 -9.29 4.05 -0.45
CA ILE A 416 -10.49 3.87 0.37
C ILE A 416 -11.75 4.26 -0.42
N ASP A 417 -11.72 5.37 -1.13
CA ASP A 417 -12.85 5.80 -1.96
C ASP A 417 -13.18 4.75 -3.05
N ASP A 418 -12.17 4.20 -3.76
CA ASP A 418 -12.41 3.13 -4.74
C ASP A 418 -13.06 1.89 -4.09
N LEU A 419 -12.60 1.48 -2.91
CA LEU A 419 -13.15 0.32 -2.20
C LEU A 419 -14.62 0.52 -1.84
N VAL A 420 -14.95 1.61 -1.17
CA VAL A 420 -16.30 1.81 -0.62
C VAL A 420 -17.33 2.27 -1.65
N THR A 421 -16.89 2.84 -2.80
CA THR A 421 -17.81 3.34 -3.85
C THR A 421 -17.92 2.42 -5.05
N LYS A 422 -16.86 1.67 -5.40
CA LYS A 422 -16.83 0.81 -6.59
C LYS A 422 -16.90 -0.67 -6.23
N GLY A 423 -16.52 -1.02 -4.99
CA GLY A 423 -16.33 -2.41 -4.60
C GLY A 423 -15.15 -3.07 -5.32
N VAL A 424 -15.07 -4.39 -5.23
CA VAL A 424 -13.99 -5.18 -5.83
C VAL A 424 -14.54 -6.43 -6.50
N ASP A 425 -14.22 -6.62 -7.78
CA ASP A 425 -14.54 -7.85 -8.54
C ASP A 425 -13.34 -8.82 -8.56
N GLU A 426 -12.15 -8.32 -8.32
CA GLU A 426 -10.87 -9.03 -8.23
C GLU A 426 -10.01 -8.38 -7.13
N PRO A 427 -8.99 -9.05 -6.58
CA PRO A 427 -8.14 -8.45 -5.55
C PRO A 427 -7.61 -7.08 -5.97
N TYR A 428 -8.04 -6.04 -5.24
CA TYR A 428 -7.69 -4.66 -5.54
C TYR A 428 -6.19 -4.41 -5.31
N ARG A 429 -5.58 -3.74 -6.26
CA ARG A 429 -4.21 -3.20 -6.17
C ARG A 429 -4.17 -1.74 -6.55
N MET A 430 -3.39 -0.97 -5.82
CA MET A 430 -3.12 0.41 -6.16
C MET A 430 -2.12 0.52 -7.32
N PHE A 431 -2.47 1.37 -8.28
CA PHE A 431 -1.61 1.79 -9.40
C PHE A 431 -1.70 3.29 -9.57
N THR A 432 -0.66 3.88 -10.15
CA THR A 432 -0.66 5.33 -10.45
C THR A 432 -1.79 5.74 -11.40
N SER A 433 -2.28 4.81 -12.23
CA SER A 433 -3.41 5.07 -13.15
C SER A 433 -4.77 5.25 -12.45
N ARG A 434 -4.88 4.84 -11.17
CA ARG A 434 -6.11 5.03 -10.40
C ARG A 434 -6.25 6.44 -9.82
N ALA A 435 -5.14 7.16 -9.68
CA ALA A 435 -5.12 8.54 -9.22
C ALA A 435 -5.27 9.51 -10.40
N GLU A 436 -6.21 10.42 -10.30
CA GLU A 436 -6.47 11.46 -11.29
C GLU A 436 -5.42 12.59 -11.22
N TYR A 437 -4.92 12.88 -10.02
CA TYR A 437 -4.04 14.02 -9.71
C TYR A 437 -2.61 13.58 -9.39
N ARG A 438 -1.97 12.81 -10.28
CA ARG A 438 -0.67 12.16 -9.99
C ARG A 438 0.46 13.12 -9.69
N ILE A 439 0.48 14.31 -10.34
CA ILE A 439 1.54 15.29 -10.10
C ILE A 439 1.37 16.00 -8.75
N LEU A 440 0.14 16.04 -8.21
CA LEU A 440 -0.11 16.54 -6.86
C LEU A 440 0.21 15.50 -5.79
N LEU A 441 0.04 14.19 -6.09
CA LEU A 441 0.19 13.08 -5.16
C LEU A 441 1.56 12.40 -5.22
N ARG A 442 2.64 13.17 -5.41
CA ARG A 442 3.99 12.62 -5.49
C ARG A 442 4.46 12.06 -4.15
N GLN A 443 5.42 11.13 -4.22
CA GLN A 443 6.02 10.53 -3.03
C GLN A 443 6.88 11.54 -2.23
N ASP A 444 7.49 12.53 -2.90
CA ASP A 444 8.38 13.52 -2.32
C ASP A 444 7.65 14.59 -1.49
N ASN A 445 6.37 14.85 -1.79
CA ASN A 445 5.55 15.87 -1.13
C ASN A 445 4.45 15.32 -0.20
N ALA A 446 4.51 14.03 0.16
CA ALA A 446 3.51 13.44 1.04
C ALA A 446 3.47 14.12 2.42
N ASP A 447 4.62 14.53 2.94
CA ASP A 447 4.76 15.28 4.18
C ASP A 447 4.06 16.64 4.13
N GLN A 448 4.18 17.38 3.01
CA GLN A 448 3.49 18.65 2.82
C GLN A 448 1.96 18.51 2.93
N ARG A 449 1.43 17.43 2.35
CA ARG A 449 0.00 17.18 2.26
C ARG A 449 -0.60 16.62 3.56
N LEU A 450 0.13 15.75 4.25
CA LEU A 450 -0.45 14.90 5.29
C LEU A 450 0.15 15.10 6.68
N THR A 451 1.38 15.58 6.83
CA THR A 451 1.95 15.82 8.18
C THR A 451 1.18 16.88 8.97
N PRO A 452 0.70 18.00 8.38
CA PRO A 452 -0.16 18.91 9.11
C PRO A 452 -1.45 18.26 9.61
N ILE A 453 -2.07 17.41 8.80
CA ILE A 453 -3.28 16.65 9.19
C ILE A 453 -2.95 15.67 10.32
N GLY A 454 -1.86 14.91 10.16
CA GLY A 454 -1.39 13.97 11.19
C GLY A 454 -1.10 14.64 12.53
N HIS A 455 -0.51 15.83 12.49
CA HIS A 455 -0.23 16.65 13.67
C HIS A 455 -1.52 17.19 14.32
N GLU A 456 -2.45 17.72 13.54
CA GLU A 456 -3.72 18.24 14.02
C GLU A 456 -4.53 17.18 14.78
N ILE A 457 -4.53 15.93 14.31
CA ILE A 457 -5.22 14.83 15.00
C ILE A 457 -4.40 14.21 16.16
N GLY A 458 -3.14 14.61 16.34
CA GLY A 458 -2.25 14.11 17.40
C GLY A 458 -1.47 12.83 17.06
N LEU A 459 -1.48 12.35 15.81
CA LEU A 459 -0.75 11.15 15.38
C LEU A 459 0.71 11.45 15.01
N ALA A 460 0.95 12.53 14.25
CA ALA A 460 2.30 13.02 13.97
C ALA A 460 2.79 13.91 15.12
N ASP A 461 3.95 13.57 15.68
CA ASP A 461 4.53 14.32 16.79
C ASP A 461 5.08 15.70 16.35
N GLU A 462 5.32 16.58 17.34
CA GLU A 462 5.85 17.93 17.14
C GLU A 462 7.17 17.93 16.35
N ARG A 463 8.03 16.94 16.56
CA ARG A 463 9.31 16.82 15.88
C ARG A 463 9.14 16.60 14.37
N ARG A 464 8.21 15.72 13.98
CA ARG A 464 7.85 15.48 12.56
C ARG A 464 7.27 16.73 11.93
N TYR A 465 6.34 17.37 12.63
CA TYR A 465 5.70 18.60 12.16
C TYR A 465 6.73 19.73 11.97
N ALA A 466 7.56 20.00 12.98
CA ALA A 466 8.60 21.03 12.91
C ALA A 466 9.63 20.77 11.80
N SER A 467 10.02 19.51 11.58
CA SER A 467 10.90 19.12 10.46
C SER A 467 10.27 19.43 9.10
N THR A 468 8.99 19.08 8.94
CA THR A 468 8.22 19.34 7.72
C THR A 468 8.11 20.86 7.48
N MET A 469 7.70 21.63 8.49
CA MET A 469 7.55 23.08 8.36
C MET A 469 8.87 23.76 7.97
N ARG A 470 9.99 23.39 8.59
CA ARG A 470 11.32 23.90 8.24
C ARG A 470 11.70 23.61 6.79
N LYS A 471 11.45 22.38 6.31
CA LYS A 471 11.69 22.02 4.90
C LYS A 471 10.90 22.92 3.95
N TYR A 472 9.60 23.13 4.20
CA TYR A 472 8.77 23.93 3.31
C TYR A 472 8.98 25.44 3.44
N GLU A 473 9.51 25.92 4.56
CA GLU A 473 10.05 27.28 4.66
C GLU A 473 11.25 27.46 3.73
N GLN A 474 12.20 26.50 3.74
CA GLN A 474 13.32 26.49 2.79
C GLN A 474 12.86 26.41 1.33
N VAL A 475 11.86 25.56 1.03
CA VAL A 475 11.29 25.45 -0.32
C VAL A 475 10.75 26.80 -0.79
N LYS A 476 9.98 27.50 0.04
CA LYS A 476 9.40 28.82 -0.28
C LYS A 476 10.50 29.86 -0.52
N GLU A 477 11.46 29.95 0.40
CA GLU A 477 12.59 30.87 0.29
C GLU A 477 13.43 30.66 -0.98
N LEU A 478 13.71 29.39 -1.26
CA LEU A 478 14.49 29.00 -2.43
C LEU A 478 13.73 29.28 -3.73
N GLN A 479 12.43 29.00 -3.77
CA GLN A 479 11.60 29.27 -4.93
C GLN A 479 11.56 30.79 -5.23
N GLU A 480 11.30 31.62 -4.22
CA GLU A 480 11.33 33.08 -4.36
C GLU A 480 12.71 33.59 -4.82
N TYR A 481 13.78 32.99 -4.31
CA TYR A 481 15.13 33.33 -4.76
C TYR A 481 15.35 33.01 -6.22
N CYS A 482 14.99 31.80 -6.68
CA CYS A 482 15.12 31.38 -8.08
C CYS A 482 14.31 32.25 -9.05
N GLU A 483 13.17 32.78 -8.60
CA GLU A 483 12.31 33.67 -9.39
C GLU A 483 12.87 35.11 -9.48
N ARG A 484 13.66 35.56 -8.51
CA ARG A 484 14.23 36.94 -8.47
C ARG A 484 15.66 37.00 -9.01
N ARG A 485 16.48 35.95 -8.78
CA ARG A 485 17.91 35.97 -9.16
C ARG A 485 18.10 35.64 -10.64
N ASN A 486 18.76 36.55 -11.35
CA ASN A 486 19.21 36.33 -12.72
C ASN A 486 20.67 35.86 -12.74
N LEU A 487 21.00 34.95 -13.65
CA LEU A 487 22.36 34.58 -14.03
C LEU A 487 22.75 35.25 -15.34
N THR A 488 23.92 35.84 -15.39
CA THR A 488 24.49 36.39 -16.62
C THR A 488 25.00 35.26 -17.54
N ALA A 489 25.20 35.57 -18.83
CA ALA A 489 25.77 34.62 -19.77
C ALA A 489 27.15 34.09 -19.30
N LYS A 490 27.97 34.96 -18.68
CA LYS A 490 29.27 34.60 -18.13
C LYS A 490 29.19 33.59 -16.99
N GLU A 491 28.18 33.72 -16.12
CA GLU A 491 27.95 32.81 -14.99
C GLU A 491 27.38 31.47 -15.44
N ALA A 492 26.37 31.47 -16.33
CA ALA A 492 25.59 30.28 -16.64
C ALA A 492 26.16 29.42 -17.79
N ASN A 493 26.72 30.04 -18.87
CA ASN A 493 27.08 29.33 -20.07
C ASN A 493 28.11 28.22 -19.87
N PRO A 494 29.15 28.35 -19.02
CA PRO A 494 30.10 27.25 -18.80
C PRO A 494 29.41 25.96 -18.32
N TYR A 495 28.40 26.10 -17.45
CA TYR A 495 27.62 24.96 -16.98
C TYR A 495 26.61 24.48 -18.06
N LEU A 496 25.88 25.39 -18.70
CA LEU A 496 24.90 25.05 -19.73
C LEU A 496 25.54 24.26 -20.88
N GLU A 497 26.71 24.71 -21.37
CA GLU A 497 27.45 24.01 -22.39
C GLU A 497 27.95 22.63 -21.95
N SER A 498 28.39 22.49 -20.69
CA SER A 498 28.85 21.21 -20.14
C SER A 498 27.77 20.13 -20.09
N VAL A 499 26.49 20.53 -19.98
CA VAL A 499 25.34 19.62 -19.96
C VAL A 499 24.60 19.55 -21.32
N GLY A 500 25.16 20.16 -22.38
CA GLY A 500 24.58 20.16 -23.71
C GLY A 500 23.35 21.03 -23.89
N SER A 501 23.10 21.97 -22.95
CA SER A 501 22.02 22.94 -23.05
C SER A 501 22.44 24.19 -23.82
N SER A 502 21.50 24.82 -24.52
CA SER A 502 21.77 26.03 -25.30
C SER A 502 22.29 27.18 -24.43
N PRO A 503 23.40 27.85 -24.78
CA PRO A 503 23.87 29.02 -24.06
C PRO A 503 22.87 30.15 -24.13
N ILE A 504 22.94 31.07 -23.16
CA ILE A 504 22.12 32.29 -23.10
C ILE A 504 22.91 33.49 -23.58
N ALA A 505 22.28 34.38 -24.34
CA ALA A 505 22.86 35.65 -24.77
C ALA A 505 22.64 36.77 -23.76
N GLU A 506 21.51 36.74 -23.08
CA GLU A 506 21.09 37.71 -22.06
C GLU A 506 20.92 37.06 -20.71
N SER A 507 20.92 37.87 -19.67
CA SER A 507 20.65 37.43 -18.30
C SER A 507 19.29 36.75 -18.15
N LYS A 508 19.21 35.56 -17.54
CA LYS A 508 17.99 34.75 -17.32
C LYS A 508 17.83 34.41 -15.85
N ARG A 509 16.59 34.33 -15.38
CA ARG A 509 16.28 33.89 -14.01
C ARG A 509 16.70 32.42 -13.81
N ILE A 510 17.15 32.10 -12.61
CA ILE A 510 17.45 30.71 -12.23
C ILE A 510 16.20 29.84 -12.50
N ALA A 511 15.02 30.32 -12.11
CA ALA A 511 13.75 29.63 -12.34
C ALA A 511 13.52 29.26 -13.82
N ASP A 512 13.84 30.16 -14.76
CA ASP A 512 13.66 29.90 -16.19
C ASP A 512 14.68 28.88 -16.72
N LEU A 513 15.91 28.90 -16.20
CA LEU A 513 16.95 27.93 -16.57
C LEU A 513 16.66 26.53 -16.02
N ALA A 514 16.15 26.44 -14.78
CA ALA A 514 15.80 25.18 -14.11
C ALA A 514 14.62 24.43 -14.79
N THR A 515 13.86 25.09 -15.68
CA THR A 515 12.82 24.39 -16.48
C THR A 515 13.39 23.51 -17.57
N ARG A 516 14.66 23.69 -17.97
CA ARG A 516 15.30 22.92 -19.04
C ARG A 516 15.61 21.50 -18.57
N PRO A 517 15.32 20.45 -19.37
CA PRO A 517 15.48 19.04 -18.96
C PRO A 517 16.91 18.68 -18.53
N GLU A 518 17.92 19.25 -19.17
CA GLU A 518 19.33 18.94 -18.94
C GLU A 518 19.93 19.70 -17.74
N VAL A 519 19.22 20.71 -17.24
CA VAL A 519 19.73 21.65 -16.23
C VAL A 519 19.27 21.23 -14.83
N SER A 520 20.21 20.98 -13.93
CA SER A 520 19.93 20.73 -12.50
C SER A 520 19.91 22.04 -11.71
N LEU A 521 18.89 22.22 -10.89
CA LEU A 521 18.80 23.37 -9.97
C LEU A 521 19.96 23.34 -8.97
N GLY A 522 20.31 22.16 -8.44
CA GLY A 522 21.42 22.00 -7.50
C GLY A 522 22.75 22.52 -8.06
N GLU A 523 23.05 22.27 -9.34
CA GLU A 523 24.24 22.76 -9.99
C GLU A 523 24.18 24.27 -10.28
N LEU A 524 23.01 24.80 -10.65
CA LEU A 524 22.83 26.26 -10.81
C LEU A 524 23.09 27.00 -9.47
N LEU A 525 22.67 26.41 -8.35
CA LEU A 525 22.86 26.99 -7.03
C LEU A 525 24.33 26.97 -6.57
N ARG A 526 25.18 26.10 -7.12
CA ARG A 526 26.63 26.09 -6.86
C ARG A 526 27.35 27.26 -7.54
N ILE A 527 26.81 27.77 -8.64
CA ILE A 527 27.37 28.91 -9.37
C ILE A 527 27.20 30.22 -8.56
N VAL A 528 26.11 30.32 -7.81
CA VAL A 528 25.81 31.50 -6.98
C VAL A 528 25.90 31.10 -5.50
N PRO A 529 26.96 31.49 -4.81
CA PRO A 529 27.12 31.16 -3.40
C PRO A 529 26.00 31.78 -2.57
N ARG A 530 25.11 30.97 -2.06
CA ARG A 530 24.12 31.26 -1.02
C ARG A 530 24.07 30.05 -0.07
N GLY A 531 23.47 30.25 1.11
CA GLY A 531 23.43 29.27 2.18
C GLY A 531 23.05 27.85 1.74
N THR A 532 23.37 26.87 2.55
CA THR A 532 23.07 25.45 2.29
C THR A 532 21.58 25.18 2.52
N TYR A 533 20.93 24.63 1.50
CA TYR A 533 19.56 24.10 1.59
C TYR A 533 19.60 22.58 1.73
N GLU A 534 18.58 22.02 2.37
CA GLU A 534 18.38 20.58 2.40
C GLU A 534 18.16 20.05 0.98
N GLN A 535 18.76 18.91 0.64
CA GLN A 535 18.67 18.33 -0.71
C GLN A 535 17.21 18.09 -1.14
N GLU A 536 16.35 17.65 -0.22
CA GLU A 536 14.92 17.45 -0.48
C GLU A 536 14.19 18.77 -0.81
N ALA A 537 14.60 19.89 -0.20
CA ALA A 537 14.04 21.20 -0.53
C ALA A 537 14.44 21.65 -1.94
N VAL A 538 15.70 21.45 -2.34
CA VAL A 538 16.17 21.74 -3.70
C VAL A 538 15.42 20.91 -4.74
N GLU A 539 15.25 19.61 -4.49
CA GLU A 539 14.53 18.71 -5.37
C GLU A 539 13.05 19.10 -5.53
N SER A 540 12.39 19.47 -4.42
CA SER A 540 11.01 19.95 -4.43
C SER A 540 10.83 21.23 -5.25
N VAL A 541 11.77 22.19 -5.15
CA VAL A 541 11.74 23.42 -5.96
C VAL A 541 12.00 23.13 -7.43
N GLU A 542 12.98 22.26 -7.75
CA GLU A 542 13.28 21.87 -9.13
C GLU A 542 12.03 21.25 -9.79
N ILE A 543 11.36 20.33 -9.10
CA ILE A 543 10.11 19.71 -9.59
C ILE A 543 9.03 20.78 -9.79
N SER A 544 8.83 21.66 -8.80
CA SER A 544 7.81 22.70 -8.85
C SER A 544 8.02 23.66 -10.02
N LEU A 545 9.24 24.09 -10.29
CA LEU A 545 9.58 24.97 -11.41
C LEU A 545 9.38 24.26 -12.76
N ARG A 546 9.89 23.02 -12.88
CA ARG A 546 9.87 22.27 -14.15
C ARG A 546 8.46 21.83 -14.55
N TYR A 547 7.62 21.50 -13.60
CA TYR A 547 6.27 20.99 -13.83
C TYR A 547 5.14 21.96 -13.48
N ARG A 548 5.46 23.26 -13.26
CA ARG A 548 4.49 24.31 -12.86
C ARG A 548 3.18 24.24 -13.65
N GLY A 549 3.25 24.26 -14.98
CA GLY A 549 2.05 24.28 -15.81
C GLY A 549 1.17 23.02 -15.73
N TYR A 550 1.74 21.87 -15.35
CA TYR A 550 0.99 20.65 -15.08
C TYR A 550 0.36 20.69 -13.69
N ILE A 551 1.12 21.15 -12.70
CA ILE A 551 0.65 21.32 -11.31
C ILE A 551 -0.55 22.28 -11.28
N ASP A 552 -0.44 23.47 -11.90
CA ASP A 552 -1.51 24.46 -11.93
C ASP A 552 -2.80 23.90 -12.57
N ARG A 553 -2.67 23.13 -13.66
CA ARG A 553 -3.82 22.50 -14.31
C ARG A 553 -4.49 21.44 -13.43
N GLU A 554 -3.71 20.56 -12.79
CA GLU A 554 -4.29 19.57 -11.88
C GLU A 554 -4.92 20.22 -10.65
N MET A 555 -4.33 21.28 -10.10
CA MET A 555 -4.94 22.07 -9.00
C MET A 555 -6.30 22.66 -9.39
N GLN A 556 -6.40 23.27 -10.55
CA GLN A 556 -7.67 23.81 -11.05
C GLN A 556 -8.73 22.72 -11.28
N MET A 557 -8.31 21.54 -11.73
CA MET A 557 -9.21 20.40 -11.87
C MET A 557 -9.66 19.87 -10.50
N ALA A 558 -8.76 19.77 -9.54
CA ALA A 558 -9.06 19.33 -8.18
C ALA A 558 -10.04 20.28 -7.49
N GLU A 559 -9.84 21.60 -7.61
CA GLU A 559 -10.77 22.61 -7.07
C GLU A 559 -12.19 22.49 -7.63
N LYS A 560 -12.33 22.20 -8.93
CA LYS A 560 -13.65 22.00 -9.54
C LYS A 560 -14.37 20.77 -8.97
N ILE A 561 -13.63 19.67 -8.77
CA ILE A 561 -14.22 18.44 -8.22
C ILE A 561 -14.49 18.60 -6.72
N GLN A 562 -13.65 19.35 -6.00
CA GLN A 562 -13.88 19.64 -4.58
C GLN A 562 -15.25 20.28 -4.35
N ARG A 563 -15.69 21.16 -5.21
CA ARG A 563 -17.06 21.75 -5.12
C ARG A 563 -18.16 20.69 -5.19
N LEU A 564 -17.95 19.59 -5.91
CA LEU A 564 -18.88 18.45 -5.95
C LEU A 564 -18.74 17.54 -4.72
N GLU A 565 -17.55 17.44 -4.12
CA GLU A 565 -17.33 16.72 -2.85
C GLU A 565 -17.99 17.47 -1.67
N ASP A 566 -18.02 18.80 -1.71
CA ASP A 566 -18.67 19.61 -0.68
C ASP A 566 -20.20 19.51 -0.72
N LEU A 567 -20.77 19.01 -1.83
CA LEU A 567 -22.20 18.76 -1.96
C LEU A 567 -22.57 17.41 -1.32
N ARG A 568 -22.94 17.45 -0.05
CA ARG A 568 -23.31 16.29 0.76
C ARG A 568 -24.67 15.73 0.38
N ILE A 569 -24.76 14.40 0.34
CA ILE A 569 -26.01 13.64 0.24
C ILE A 569 -26.24 13.03 1.63
N PRO A 570 -27.38 13.32 2.29
CA PRO A 570 -27.69 12.72 3.60
C PRO A 570 -27.71 11.19 3.50
N GLU A 571 -27.19 10.50 4.49
CA GLU A 571 -27.13 9.01 4.49
C GLU A 571 -28.52 8.37 4.39
N SER A 572 -29.53 9.01 4.97
CA SER A 572 -30.95 8.60 4.90
C SER A 572 -31.69 9.09 3.66
N PHE A 573 -30.97 9.61 2.64
CA PHE A 573 -31.61 10.22 1.46
C PHE A 573 -32.32 9.16 0.61
N ASP A 574 -33.59 9.40 0.33
CA ASP A 574 -34.41 8.53 -0.52
C ASP A 574 -34.31 8.92 -2.00
N PHE A 575 -33.53 8.17 -2.74
CA PHE A 575 -33.32 8.38 -4.19
C PHE A 575 -34.57 8.12 -5.05
N ASP A 576 -35.62 7.48 -4.51
CA ASP A 576 -36.89 7.31 -5.24
C ASP A 576 -37.64 8.62 -5.41
N ARG A 577 -37.37 9.62 -4.56
CA ARG A 577 -37.97 10.94 -4.66
C ARG A 577 -37.41 11.79 -5.80
N VAL A 578 -36.31 11.40 -6.39
CA VAL A 578 -35.69 12.17 -7.49
C VAL A 578 -36.27 11.72 -8.82
N ALA A 579 -37.19 12.51 -9.36
CA ALA A 579 -37.72 12.30 -10.69
C ALA A 579 -36.63 12.56 -11.75
N GLY A 580 -36.54 11.67 -12.74
CA GLY A 580 -35.56 11.79 -13.85
C GLY A 580 -34.27 10.99 -13.70
N LEU A 581 -34.01 10.35 -12.55
CA LEU A 581 -32.93 9.36 -12.44
C LEU A 581 -33.29 8.09 -13.22
N THR A 582 -32.31 7.54 -13.92
CA THR A 582 -32.44 6.22 -14.55
C THR A 582 -32.67 5.12 -13.50
N ILE A 583 -33.34 4.04 -13.90
CA ILE A 583 -33.58 2.89 -13.00
C ILE A 583 -32.26 2.30 -12.51
N GLU A 584 -31.29 2.15 -13.40
CA GLU A 584 -29.95 1.65 -13.09
C GLU A 584 -29.24 2.56 -12.08
N CYS A 585 -29.24 3.87 -12.31
CA CYS A 585 -28.63 4.85 -11.40
C CYS A 585 -29.25 4.77 -10.00
N ARG A 586 -30.59 4.72 -9.92
CA ARG A 586 -31.32 4.62 -8.65
C ARG A 586 -30.99 3.34 -7.89
N GLN A 587 -30.93 2.19 -8.58
CA GLN A 587 -30.52 0.92 -7.96
C GLN A 587 -29.09 0.99 -7.41
N LYS A 588 -28.18 1.61 -8.18
CA LYS A 588 -26.79 1.79 -7.76
C LYS A 588 -26.66 2.73 -6.57
N PHE A 589 -27.37 3.84 -6.55
CA PHE A 589 -27.36 4.74 -5.39
C PHE A 589 -27.91 4.08 -4.11
N LYS A 590 -28.93 3.24 -4.24
CA LYS A 590 -29.43 2.43 -3.12
C LYS A 590 -28.43 1.36 -2.65
N LYS A 591 -27.61 0.82 -3.57
CA LYS A 591 -26.57 -0.16 -3.22
C LYS A 591 -25.35 0.48 -2.58
N TYR A 592 -24.86 1.57 -3.18
CA TYR A 592 -23.55 2.14 -2.82
C TYR A 592 -23.64 3.31 -1.81
N HIS A 593 -24.84 3.87 -1.59
CA HIS A 593 -25.10 4.96 -0.64
C HIS A 593 -24.07 6.11 -0.73
N PRO A 594 -23.91 6.78 -1.89
CA PRO A 594 -22.96 7.86 -2.02
C PRO A 594 -23.28 9.00 -1.05
N LEU A 595 -22.26 9.53 -0.37
CA LEU A 595 -22.38 10.60 0.61
C LEU A 595 -22.14 11.99 0.02
N THR A 596 -21.64 12.06 -1.23
CA THR A 596 -21.40 13.30 -1.98
C THR A 596 -21.79 13.16 -3.44
N ILE A 597 -22.04 14.29 -4.12
CA ILE A 597 -22.29 14.28 -5.56
C ILE A 597 -21.09 13.75 -6.34
N ALA A 598 -19.87 14.05 -5.90
CA ALA A 598 -18.67 13.52 -6.53
C ALA A 598 -18.55 12.01 -6.39
N GLN A 599 -18.87 11.43 -5.22
CA GLN A 599 -18.95 9.97 -5.05
C GLN A 599 -20.01 9.36 -5.98
N ALA A 600 -21.20 9.97 -6.04
CA ALA A 600 -22.27 9.54 -6.94
C ALA A 600 -21.80 9.49 -8.41
N ALA A 601 -21.05 10.51 -8.85
CA ALA A 601 -20.52 10.60 -10.22
C ALA A 601 -19.46 9.52 -10.54
N ARG A 602 -18.77 8.97 -9.53
CA ARG A 602 -17.74 7.92 -9.72
C ARG A 602 -18.30 6.49 -9.76
N ILE A 603 -19.54 6.29 -9.41
CA ILE A 603 -20.17 4.96 -9.45
C ILE A 603 -20.30 4.52 -10.91
N SER A 604 -19.75 3.34 -11.23
CA SER A 604 -19.79 2.79 -12.58
C SER A 604 -21.23 2.66 -13.11
N GLY A 605 -21.51 3.21 -14.31
CA GLY A 605 -22.81 3.20 -14.95
C GLY A 605 -23.77 4.33 -14.49
N VAL A 606 -23.31 5.27 -13.67
CA VAL A 606 -23.99 6.54 -13.44
C VAL A 606 -23.61 7.51 -14.56
N SER A 607 -24.59 8.09 -15.22
CA SER A 607 -24.36 9.01 -16.33
C SER A 607 -24.19 10.47 -15.88
N PRO A 608 -23.52 11.33 -16.66
CA PRO A 608 -23.49 12.76 -16.39
C PRO A 608 -24.88 13.40 -16.33
N ALA A 609 -25.86 12.84 -17.06
CA ALA A 609 -27.25 13.29 -17.02
C ALA A 609 -27.91 13.01 -15.65
N ASP A 610 -27.67 11.82 -15.07
CA ASP A 610 -28.16 11.49 -13.72
C ASP A 610 -27.57 12.45 -12.66
N ILE A 611 -26.29 12.78 -12.78
CA ILE A 611 -25.63 13.75 -11.89
C ILE A 611 -26.23 15.16 -12.05
N SER A 612 -26.53 15.58 -13.28
CA SER A 612 -27.20 16.87 -13.54
C SER A 612 -28.59 16.91 -12.90
N VAL A 613 -29.34 15.82 -12.96
CA VAL A 613 -30.65 15.69 -12.28
C VAL A 613 -30.52 15.84 -10.76
N LEU A 614 -29.50 15.20 -10.16
CA LEU A 614 -29.21 15.34 -8.72
C LEU A 614 -28.84 16.78 -8.36
N LEU A 615 -27.97 17.43 -9.15
CA LEU A 615 -27.57 18.82 -8.92
C LEU A 615 -28.77 19.75 -8.93
N VAL A 616 -29.65 19.61 -9.93
CA VAL A 616 -30.90 20.39 -10.01
C VAL A 616 -31.80 20.13 -8.81
N TYR A 617 -31.93 18.86 -8.37
CA TYR A 617 -32.75 18.50 -7.20
C TYR A 617 -32.24 19.16 -5.91
N PHE A 618 -30.91 19.27 -5.73
CA PHE A 618 -30.29 19.97 -4.60
C PHE A 618 -30.19 21.50 -4.79
N GLY A 619 -30.81 22.06 -5.84
CA GLY A 619 -30.86 23.52 -6.07
C GLY A 619 -29.55 24.13 -6.54
N ARG A 620 -28.75 23.37 -7.30
CA ARG A 620 -27.43 23.77 -7.81
C ARG A 620 -27.38 23.80 -9.33
#